data_9ef927ecd80eca3438937b6b83c69d57
#
_entry.id   9ef927ecd80eca3438937b6b83c69d57
#
_cell.length_a   1.000
_cell.length_b   1.000
_cell.length_c   1.000
_cell.angle_alpha   90.00
_cell.angle_beta   90.00
_cell.angle_gamma   90.00
#
_symmetry.space_group_name_H-M   'P 1'
#
loop_
_entity.id
_entity.type
_entity.pdbx_description
1 polymer ?
#
loop_
_entity_poly.entity_id
_entity_poly.type
_entity_poly.pdbx_seq_one_letter_code
_entity_poly.pdbx_strand_id
1 'polypeptide(L)'
;MTRLSVAQVKDLNNQGGMSFSNGSITANGNLTVTSIVVNGTISGSSGYIIPNQSGQSGKYLYTNGSTLSWVGNATNLGIPNSISVYNGNSTWNKPSGVKRIWVMCTGGGGGGSGYGESGAAGAHTETFVDVANINSISVTVGGGGGGVNYSGRAGNGGTSSFGNYCSSGGGQGANRRQQHDGATGGNPNQGSVRIYGGSSQGHRNPPGLGHGGCSYWGGSSPTSHRQQQWAQRHRAHAAYGAGAASGKNRERGGDGRQGIIVVYEFI
;
A
#
# COMPACT_ATOMS: atom_id res chain seq x y z
N MET A 1 -6.47 -24.18 -57.09
CA MET A 1 -5.69 -22.93 -57.27
C MET A 1 -6.66 -21.77 -57.43
N THR A 2 -6.70 -20.92 -56.44
CA THR A 2 -7.53 -19.72 -56.46
C THR A 2 -6.77 -18.65 -57.24
N ARG A 3 -7.22 -18.30 -58.44
CA ARG A 3 -6.62 -17.18 -59.16
C ARG A 3 -7.11 -15.86 -58.57
N LEU A 4 -6.18 -15.02 -58.12
CA LEU A 4 -6.44 -13.63 -57.85
C LEU A 4 -6.65 -12.91 -59.19
N SER A 5 -7.87 -12.55 -59.52
CA SER A 5 -8.17 -11.73 -60.70
C SER A 5 -7.95 -10.27 -60.32
N VAL A 6 -6.78 -9.71 -60.59
CA VAL A 6 -6.53 -8.27 -60.42
C VAL A 6 -7.09 -7.55 -61.65
N ALA A 7 -8.27 -6.97 -61.51
CA ALA A 7 -8.97 -6.32 -62.65
C ALA A 7 -8.26 -5.04 -63.12
N GLN A 8 -7.54 -4.32 -62.26
CA GLN A 8 -6.68 -3.19 -62.63
C GLN A 8 -5.72 -2.77 -61.50
N VAL A 9 -4.43 -2.78 -61.77
CA VAL A 9 -3.45 -1.93 -61.05
C VAL A 9 -3.13 -0.81 -62.04
N LYS A 10 -3.76 0.37 -61.90
CA LYS A 10 -3.38 1.56 -62.66
C LYS A 10 -2.35 2.34 -61.85
N ASP A 11 -1.12 2.33 -62.32
CA ASP A 11 -0.16 3.38 -61.99
C ASP A 11 -0.41 4.53 -62.98
N LEU A 12 -0.97 5.64 -62.46
CA LEU A 12 -1.28 6.81 -63.29
C LEU A 12 -0.07 7.70 -63.55
N ASN A 13 1.09 7.49 -62.84
CA ASN A 13 2.23 8.39 -62.91
C ASN A 13 3.58 7.71 -63.07
N ASN A 14 3.66 6.44 -63.34
CA ASN A 14 4.89 5.66 -63.58
C ASN A 14 5.95 5.77 -62.44
N GLN A 15 5.53 6.17 -61.25
CA GLN A 15 6.40 6.40 -60.11
C GLN A 15 6.25 5.35 -58.96
N GLY A 16 5.29 4.48 -59.08
CA GLY A 16 5.03 3.42 -58.13
C GLY A 16 4.16 2.33 -58.70
N GLY A 17 4.53 1.10 -58.56
CA GLY A 17 3.80 -0.07 -59.04
C GLY A 17 3.70 -1.14 -57.97
N MET A 18 2.68 -1.99 -58.08
CA MET A 18 2.60 -3.23 -57.36
C MET A 18 3.08 -4.37 -58.25
N SER A 19 4.05 -5.12 -57.81
CA SER A 19 4.49 -6.32 -58.47
C SER A 19 4.11 -7.59 -57.69
N PHE A 20 3.73 -8.61 -58.43
CA PHE A 20 3.44 -9.93 -57.87
C PHE A 20 4.50 -10.91 -58.39
N SER A 21 5.33 -11.41 -57.54
CA SER A 21 6.36 -12.39 -57.89
C SER A 21 6.46 -13.44 -56.82
N ASN A 22 6.46 -14.72 -57.19
CA ASN A 22 6.59 -15.82 -56.27
C ASN A 22 5.74 -15.74 -54.99
N GLY A 23 4.50 -15.28 -55.13
CA GLY A 23 3.60 -15.10 -53.98
C GLY A 23 3.82 -13.82 -53.19
N SER A 24 4.70 -12.94 -53.64
CA SER A 24 4.96 -11.63 -52.99
C SER A 24 4.24 -10.49 -53.69
N ILE A 25 3.80 -9.51 -52.93
CA ILE A 25 3.30 -8.23 -53.43
C ILE A 25 4.30 -7.15 -53.05
N THR A 26 4.84 -6.44 -54.02
CA THR A 26 5.74 -5.33 -53.77
C THR A 26 5.08 -4.03 -54.21
N ALA A 27 4.97 -3.04 -53.36
CA ALA A 27 4.54 -1.68 -53.66
C ALA A 27 5.71 -0.71 -53.50
N ASN A 28 6.04 0.05 -54.54
CA ASN A 28 7.04 1.12 -54.48
C ASN A 28 6.33 2.41 -54.03
N GLY A 29 6.13 2.55 -52.72
CA GLY A 29 5.43 3.68 -52.13
C GLY A 29 4.49 3.23 -50.99
N ASN A 30 3.61 4.15 -50.58
CA ASN A 30 2.64 3.87 -49.55
C ASN A 30 1.46 3.05 -50.08
N LEU A 31 1.14 1.93 -49.46
CA LEU A 31 -0.06 1.16 -49.69
C LEU A 31 -1.15 1.63 -48.73
N THR A 32 -2.18 2.31 -49.21
CA THR A 32 -3.33 2.70 -48.40
C THR A 32 -4.48 1.73 -48.70
N VAL A 33 -4.89 0.99 -47.67
CA VAL A 33 -5.99 0.00 -47.78
C VAL A 33 -6.95 0.17 -46.59
N THR A 34 -8.22 -0.15 -46.80
CA THR A 34 -9.24 -0.09 -45.74
C THR A 34 -8.99 -1.16 -44.67
N SER A 35 -8.46 -2.32 -45.07
CA SER A 35 -8.06 -3.39 -44.16
C SER A 35 -7.01 -4.32 -44.82
N ILE A 36 -6.10 -4.83 -44.00
CA ILE A 36 -5.17 -5.89 -44.39
C ILE A 36 -5.42 -7.07 -43.46
N VAL A 37 -5.74 -8.23 -44.01
CA VAL A 37 -5.79 -9.50 -43.25
C VAL A 37 -4.52 -10.27 -43.55
N VAL A 38 -3.69 -10.47 -42.52
CA VAL A 38 -2.45 -11.20 -42.63
C VAL A 38 -2.52 -12.46 -41.77
N ASN A 39 -2.48 -13.63 -42.45
CA ASN A 39 -2.43 -14.94 -41.76
C ASN A 39 -1.00 -15.37 -41.39
N GLY A 40 -0.14 -14.43 -41.10
CA GLY A 40 1.27 -14.65 -40.80
C GLY A 40 1.91 -13.46 -40.11
N THR A 41 3.16 -13.19 -40.47
CA THR A 41 3.95 -12.09 -39.89
C THR A 41 4.00 -10.91 -40.86
N ILE A 42 3.85 -9.69 -40.35
CA ILE A 42 4.11 -8.45 -41.10
C ILE A 42 5.56 -8.05 -40.79
N SER A 43 6.42 -8.05 -41.82
CA SER A 43 7.81 -7.63 -41.71
C SER A 43 8.03 -6.32 -42.45
N GLY A 44 8.67 -5.35 -41.84
CA GLY A 44 9.12 -4.11 -42.47
C GLY A 44 10.61 -4.14 -42.80
N SER A 45 11.05 -3.46 -43.85
CA SER A 45 12.47 -3.31 -44.20
C SER A 45 13.27 -2.57 -43.12
N SER A 46 12.61 -1.89 -42.21
CA SER A 46 13.21 -1.25 -41.03
C SER A 46 13.31 -2.14 -39.81
N GLY A 47 13.08 -3.45 -39.96
CA GLY A 47 13.25 -4.42 -38.87
C GLY A 47 12.06 -4.63 -37.93
N TYR A 48 10.94 -3.94 -38.12
CA TYR A 48 9.74 -4.16 -37.31
C TYR A 48 8.90 -5.29 -37.90
N ILE A 49 8.84 -6.39 -37.17
CA ILE A 49 7.97 -7.53 -37.45
C ILE A 49 6.84 -7.48 -36.44
N ILE A 50 5.59 -7.30 -36.91
CA ILE A 50 4.43 -7.44 -36.03
C ILE A 50 4.15 -8.94 -35.85
N PRO A 51 4.37 -9.52 -34.67
CA PRO A 51 4.18 -10.94 -34.48
C PRO A 51 2.68 -11.31 -34.54
N ASN A 52 2.41 -12.57 -34.91
CA ASN A 52 1.06 -13.09 -35.04
C ASN A 52 0.23 -12.83 -33.77
N GLN A 53 -0.99 -12.32 -33.94
CA GLN A 53 -1.91 -11.98 -32.85
C GLN A 53 -2.75 -13.17 -32.34
N SER A 54 -2.75 -14.30 -33.07
CA SER A 54 -3.52 -15.48 -32.68
C SER A 54 -3.04 -16.02 -31.32
N GLY A 55 -3.98 -16.24 -30.40
CA GLY A 55 -3.67 -16.73 -29.05
C GLY A 55 -3.02 -15.68 -28.14
N GLN A 56 -2.96 -14.40 -28.51
CA GLN A 56 -2.33 -13.33 -27.73
C GLN A 56 -3.34 -12.45 -26.97
N SER A 57 -4.59 -12.93 -26.81
CA SER A 57 -5.61 -12.20 -26.06
C SER A 57 -5.12 -11.82 -24.66
N GLY A 58 -5.31 -10.57 -24.26
CA GLY A 58 -4.89 -10.02 -22.97
C GLY A 58 -3.38 -9.72 -22.86
N LYS A 59 -2.59 -9.92 -23.92
CA LYS A 59 -1.18 -9.55 -23.95
C LYS A 59 -1.00 -8.18 -24.58
N TYR A 60 0.10 -7.51 -24.25
CA TYR A 60 0.50 -6.24 -24.87
C TYR A 60 1.75 -6.42 -25.74
N LEU A 61 1.86 -5.57 -26.75
CA LEU A 61 3.00 -5.57 -27.64
C LEU A 61 4.14 -4.79 -27.00
N TYR A 62 5.28 -5.42 -26.81
CA TYR A 62 6.48 -4.87 -26.20
C TYR A 62 7.63 -4.79 -27.21
N THR A 63 8.45 -3.74 -27.12
CA THR A 63 9.67 -3.63 -27.89
C THR A 63 10.88 -3.48 -26.95
N ASN A 64 11.95 -4.18 -27.26
CA ASN A 64 13.27 -4.00 -26.63
C ASN A 64 14.19 -3.07 -27.44
N GLY A 65 13.64 -2.35 -28.43
CA GLY A 65 14.39 -1.53 -29.38
C GLY A 65 14.80 -2.25 -30.66
N SER A 66 14.83 -3.59 -30.67
CA SER A 66 15.24 -4.41 -31.82
C SER A 66 14.13 -5.34 -32.30
N THR A 67 13.28 -5.83 -31.42
CA THR A 67 12.20 -6.76 -31.71
C THR A 67 10.89 -6.33 -31.06
N LEU A 68 9.77 -6.69 -31.71
CA LEU A 68 8.43 -6.62 -31.14
C LEU A 68 8.03 -8.04 -30.68
N SER A 69 7.51 -8.16 -29.48
CA SER A 69 7.01 -9.43 -28.94
C SER A 69 5.76 -9.24 -28.10
N TRP A 70 4.90 -10.25 -28.08
CA TRP A 70 3.76 -10.27 -27.17
C TRP A 70 4.25 -10.68 -25.79
N VAL A 71 4.08 -9.82 -24.81
CA VAL A 71 4.44 -10.09 -23.42
C VAL A 71 3.17 -10.22 -22.59
N GLY A 72 3.26 -10.98 -21.51
CA GLY A 72 2.15 -11.39 -20.67
C GLY A 72 1.16 -10.28 -20.32
N ASN A 73 0.07 -10.61 -19.67
CA ASN A 73 -1.04 -9.70 -19.41
C ASN A 73 -0.56 -8.35 -18.85
N ALA A 74 -1.14 -7.27 -19.35
CA ALA A 74 -0.93 -5.90 -18.85
C ALA A 74 -1.30 -5.70 -17.37
N THR A 75 -1.67 -6.78 -16.66
CA THR A 75 -2.00 -6.80 -15.24
C THR A 75 -0.82 -6.44 -14.33
N ASN A 76 0.42 -6.34 -14.87
CA ASN A 76 1.62 -6.00 -14.10
C ASN A 76 2.02 -4.51 -14.20
N LEU A 77 1.10 -3.61 -14.53
CA LEU A 77 1.37 -2.17 -14.66
C LEU A 77 1.51 -1.44 -13.30
N GLY A 78 2.04 -2.09 -12.28
CA GLY A 78 2.22 -1.47 -10.95
C GLY A 78 0.95 -1.40 -10.11
N ILE A 79 -0.15 -2.01 -10.55
CA ILE A 79 -1.36 -2.17 -9.76
C ILE A 79 -1.16 -3.39 -8.84
N PRO A 80 -1.45 -3.29 -7.54
CA PRO A 80 -1.38 -4.43 -6.66
C PRO A 80 -2.40 -5.50 -7.09
N ASN A 81 -1.95 -6.74 -7.12
CA ASN A 81 -2.80 -7.89 -7.47
C ASN A 81 -3.80 -8.22 -6.35
N SER A 82 -3.37 -8.00 -5.11
CA SER A 82 -4.16 -8.22 -3.90
C SER A 82 -3.67 -7.33 -2.77
N ILE A 83 -4.51 -7.19 -1.74
CA ILE A 83 -4.21 -6.45 -0.52
C ILE A 83 -4.57 -7.33 0.67
N SER A 84 -3.59 -7.59 1.53
CA SER A 84 -3.78 -8.32 2.78
C SER A 84 -3.72 -7.35 3.96
N VAL A 85 -4.69 -7.43 4.88
CA VAL A 85 -4.78 -6.56 6.06
C VAL A 85 -4.77 -7.41 7.33
N TYR A 86 -3.85 -7.08 8.24
CA TYR A 86 -3.67 -7.77 9.51
C TYR A 86 -3.94 -6.82 10.68
N ASN A 87 -4.91 -7.18 11.50
CA ASN A 87 -5.26 -6.51 12.75
C ASN A 87 -4.99 -7.36 13.99
N GLY A 88 -4.25 -8.44 13.84
CA GLY A 88 -3.80 -9.37 14.87
C GLY A 88 -2.60 -10.17 14.37
N ASN A 89 -1.92 -10.87 15.28
CA ASN A 89 -0.78 -11.72 14.95
C ASN A 89 -1.19 -12.83 13.97
N SER A 90 -0.35 -13.06 12.97
CA SER A 90 -0.62 -14.00 11.88
C SER A 90 0.68 -14.41 11.18
N THR A 91 0.53 -15.11 10.08
CA THR A 91 1.59 -15.37 9.11
C THR A 91 1.09 -14.96 7.74
N TRP A 92 1.88 -14.14 7.05
CA TRP A 92 1.67 -13.90 5.63
C TRP A 92 2.25 -15.08 4.86
N ASN A 93 1.43 -15.72 4.03
CA ASN A 93 1.87 -16.75 3.11
C ASN A 93 1.84 -16.17 1.70
N LYS A 94 2.95 -16.32 0.97
CA LYS A 94 3.09 -15.75 -0.38
C LYS A 94 2.02 -16.30 -1.33
N PRO A 95 1.15 -15.46 -1.89
CA PRO A 95 0.24 -15.89 -2.95
C PRO A 95 1.02 -16.30 -4.21
N SER A 96 0.44 -17.20 -4.99
CA SER A 96 1.06 -17.68 -6.23
C SER A 96 1.34 -16.51 -7.20
N GLY A 97 2.53 -16.49 -7.76
CA GLY A 97 2.96 -15.46 -8.72
C GLY A 97 3.48 -14.17 -8.10
N VAL A 98 3.26 -13.89 -6.83
CA VAL A 98 3.73 -12.67 -6.16
C VAL A 98 5.25 -12.66 -6.07
N LYS A 99 5.86 -11.59 -6.53
CA LYS A 99 7.32 -11.36 -6.53
C LYS A 99 7.75 -10.21 -5.65
N ARG A 100 6.92 -9.20 -5.50
CA ARG A 100 7.20 -8.01 -4.68
C ARG A 100 5.99 -7.65 -3.85
N ILE A 101 6.24 -7.06 -2.68
CA ILE A 101 5.20 -6.54 -1.81
C ILE A 101 5.58 -5.13 -1.33
N TRP A 102 4.58 -4.30 -1.10
CA TRP A 102 4.72 -3.07 -0.35
C TRP A 102 4.03 -3.26 0.99
N VAL A 103 4.78 -3.11 2.05
CA VAL A 103 4.34 -3.35 3.43
C VAL A 103 4.25 -2.03 4.17
N MET A 104 3.15 -1.82 4.88
CA MET A 104 2.89 -0.71 5.77
C MET A 104 2.67 -1.26 7.18
N CYS A 105 3.52 -0.89 8.13
CA CYS A 105 3.44 -1.29 9.53
C CYS A 105 3.12 -0.08 10.41
N THR A 106 2.14 -0.22 11.30
CA THR A 106 1.82 0.80 12.31
C THR A 106 1.80 0.16 13.69
N GLY A 107 2.55 0.70 14.63
CA GLY A 107 2.56 0.27 16.03
C GLY A 107 1.27 0.61 16.77
N GLY A 108 1.04 0.00 17.93
CA GLY A 108 -0.09 0.32 18.79
C GLY A 108 0.05 1.68 19.48
N GLY A 109 -1.05 2.35 19.78
CA GLY A 109 -1.06 3.58 20.56
C GLY A 109 -0.99 3.34 22.07
N GLY A 110 -0.47 4.29 22.82
CA GLY A 110 -0.41 4.26 24.29
C GLY A 110 -1.74 4.58 24.96
N GLY A 111 -1.94 4.10 26.17
CA GLY A 111 -3.10 4.36 27.01
C GLY A 111 -3.09 5.75 27.68
N GLY A 112 -4.25 6.26 28.03
CA GLY A 112 -4.42 7.52 28.77
C GLY A 112 -4.54 7.32 30.29
N SER A 113 -4.33 8.38 31.05
CA SER A 113 -4.57 8.42 32.52
C SER A 113 -5.86 9.11 32.88
N GLY A 114 -6.32 8.88 34.10
CA GLY A 114 -7.53 9.54 34.65
C GLY A 114 -7.31 10.98 35.14
N TYR A 115 -6.15 11.57 34.92
CA TYR A 115 -5.78 12.89 35.47
C TYR A 115 -5.31 13.92 34.43
N GLY A 116 -5.79 13.83 33.22
CA GLY A 116 -5.51 14.83 32.18
C GLY A 116 -4.36 14.48 31.23
N GLU A 117 -3.66 13.39 31.45
CA GLU A 117 -2.58 12.95 30.57
C GLU A 117 -3.06 11.89 29.58
N SER A 118 -2.65 12.05 28.33
CA SER A 118 -3.08 11.23 27.20
C SER A 118 -1.92 10.36 26.70
N GLY A 119 -2.24 9.24 26.06
CA GLY A 119 -1.28 8.38 25.41
C GLY A 119 -0.88 8.87 24.03
N ALA A 120 0.33 8.55 23.59
CA ALA A 120 0.87 8.90 22.28
C ALA A 120 0.52 7.85 21.23
N ALA A 121 0.62 8.20 19.96
CA ALA A 121 0.42 7.27 18.85
C ALA A 121 1.64 6.38 18.60
N GLY A 122 1.41 5.19 18.02
CA GLY A 122 2.44 4.34 17.46
C GLY A 122 3.06 4.92 16.20
N ALA A 123 4.30 4.55 15.93
CA ALA A 123 5.01 4.91 14.71
C ALA A 123 4.41 4.21 13.49
N HIS A 124 4.81 4.69 12.31
CA HIS A 124 4.49 4.09 11.03
C HIS A 124 5.75 3.90 10.19
N THR A 125 5.85 2.77 9.51
CA THR A 125 6.95 2.48 8.58
C THR A 125 6.43 1.79 7.34
N GLU A 126 7.09 2.03 6.22
CA GLU A 126 6.77 1.39 4.95
C GLU A 126 8.04 0.86 4.29
N THR A 127 7.92 -0.22 3.54
CA THR A 127 9.02 -0.76 2.74
C THR A 127 8.52 -1.59 1.58
N PHE A 128 9.31 -1.62 0.50
CA PHE A 128 9.18 -2.62 -0.56
C PHE A 128 10.08 -3.80 -0.25
N VAL A 129 9.57 -5.00 -0.48
CA VAL A 129 10.31 -6.26 -0.26
C VAL A 129 10.21 -7.12 -1.51
N ASP A 130 11.35 -7.60 -2.01
CA ASP A 130 11.39 -8.69 -2.98
C ASP A 130 11.13 -10.00 -2.24
N VAL A 131 10.08 -10.70 -2.65
CA VAL A 131 9.66 -11.97 -2.03
C VAL A 131 9.73 -13.14 -3.01
N ALA A 132 10.49 -13.00 -4.11
CA ALA A 132 10.62 -14.07 -5.11
C ALA A 132 10.98 -15.42 -4.47
N ASN A 133 11.92 -15.40 -3.50
CA ASN A 133 12.45 -16.57 -2.81
C ASN A 133 11.93 -16.75 -1.38
N ILE A 134 10.84 -16.06 -1.00
CA ILE A 134 10.25 -16.12 0.34
C ILE A 134 8.88 -16.75 0.24
N ASN A 135 8.58 -17.75 1.08
CA ASN A 135 7.30 -18.43 1.09
C ASN A 135 6.33 -17.89 2.15
N SER A 136 6.86 -17.47 3.30
CA SER A 136 6.05 -16.92 4.38
C SER A 136 6.83 -15.96 5.26
N ILE A 137 6.13 -15.04 5.90
CA ILE A 137 6.70 -14.04 6.83
C ILE A 137 5.78 -13.94 8.04
N SER A 138 6.36 -13.92 9.25
CA SER A 138 5.61 -13.74 10.49
C SER A 138 5.07 -12.30 10.59
N VAL A 139 3.84 -12.15 11.04
CA VAL A 139 3.15 -10.90 11.23
C VAL A 139 2.84 -10.72 12.70
N THR A 140 3.37 -9.67 13.32
CA THR A 140 3.06 -9.28 14.69
C THR A 140 2.36 -7.93 14.69
N VAL A 141 1.18 -7.84 15.28
CA VAL A 141 0.43 -6.59 15.40
C VAL A 141 0.44 -6.13 16.84
N GLY A 142 1.04 -4.97 17.09
CA GLY A 142 1.14 -4.39 18.42
C GLY A 142 -0.22 -4.04 19.02
N GLY A 143 -0.53 -4.53 20.20
CA GLY A 143 -1.73 -4.16 20.94
C GLY A 143 -1.71 -2.69 21.35
N GLY A 144 -2.88 -2.10 21.60
CA GLY A 144 -2.99 -0.80 22.25
C GLY A 144 -2.67 -0.89 23.76
N GLY A 145 -2.06 0.15 24.29
CA GLY A 145 -1.76 0.27 25.71
C GLY A 145 -3.02 0.48 26.56
N GLY A 146 -3.12 -0.18 27.70
CA GLY A 146 -4.24 -0.02 28.62
C GLY A 146 -4.24 1.33 29.31
N GLY A 147 -5.40 1.98 29.40
CA GLY A 147 -5.58 3.19 30.21
C GLY A 147 -5.64 2.87 31.70
N VAL A 148 -5.40 3.87 32.54
CA VAL A 148 -5.39 3.72 33.99
C VAL A 148 -6.22 4.76 34.70
N ASN A 149 -6.59 4.47 35.93
CA ASN A 149 -7.16 5.43 36.85
C ASN A 149 -6.08 6.42 37.34
N TYR A 150 -6.47 7.28 38.26
CA TYR A 150 -5.73 8.41 38.79
C TYR A 150 -4.22 8.22 39.07
N SER A 151 -3.78 7.09 39.59
CA SER A 151 -2.43 6.96 40.20
C SER A 151 -1.45 6.08 39.43
N GLY A 152 -1.83 5.55 38.28
CA GLY A 152 -1.01 4.59 37.55
C GLY A 152 -0.28 5.19 36.35
N ARG A 153 0.73 4.47 35.87
CA ARG A 153 1.30 4.65 34.53
C ARG A 153 0.47 3.83 33.55
N ALA A 154 -0.06 4.48 32.54
CA ALA A 154 -0.78 3.81 31.49
C ALA A 154 0.15 2.92 30.65
N GLY A 155 -0.40 1.87 30.05
CA GLY A 155 0.34 0.95 29.21
C GLY A 155 0.89 1.61 27.95
N ASN A 156 2.08 1.23 27.54
CA ASN A 156 2.60 1.56 26.22
C ASN A 156 1.89 0.72 25.16
N GLY A 157 1.79 1.24 23.94
CA GLY A 157 1.42 0.45 22.76
C GLY A 157 2.51 -0.58 22.44
N GLY A 158 2.11 -1.66 21.82
CA GLY A 158 3.00 -2.72 21.34
C GLY A 158 3.63 -2.39 19.98
N THR A 159 4.77 -3.02 19.70
CA THR A 159 5.44 -2.96 18.40
C THR A 159 4.71 -3.83 17.38
N SER A 160 4.51 -3.32 16.17
CA SER A 160 4.11 -4.12 15.01
C SER A 160 5.32 -4.45 14.16
N SER A 161 5.37 -5.67 13.59
CA SER A 161 6.46 -6.08 12.71
C SER A 161 6.00 -7.06 11.64
N PHE A 162 6.60 -6.95 10.46
CA PHE A 162 6.47 -7.88 9.35
C PHE A 162 7.84 -8.54 9.13
N GLY A 163 8.05 -9.66 9.81
CA GLY A 163 9.35 -10.31 9.91
C GLY A 163 10.45 -9.32 10.30
N ASN A 164 11.57 -9.39 9.59
CA ASN A 164 12.70 -8.48 9.73
C ASN A 164 12.71 -7.34 8.68
N TYR A 165 11.60 -7.12 7.97
CA TYR A 165 11.55 -6.18 6.85
C TYR A 165 10.95 -4.84 7.23
N CYS A 166 9.94 -4.84 8.08
CA CYS A 166 9.22 -3.65 8.49
C CYS A 166 8.87 -3.73 9.97
N SER A 167 9.13 -2.67 10.75
CA SER A 167 8.81 -2.66 12.18
C SER A 167 8.58 -1.25 12.71
N SER A 168 7.52 -1.08 13.48
CA SER A 168 7.08 0.19 14.06
C SER A 168 6.80 0.05 15.55
N GLY A 169 7.46 0.85 16.37
CA GLY A 169 7.26 0.88 17.81
C GLY A 169 5.91 1.46 18.21
N GLY A 170 5.40 1.04 19.35
CA GLY A 170 4.19 1.61 19.94
C GLY A 170 4.42 2.97 20.60
N GLY A 171 3.35 3.75 20.74
CA GLY A 171 3.34 5.01 21.47
C GLY A 171 3.43 4.81 22.97
N GLN A 172 4.03 5.76 23.69
CA GLN A 172 4.09 5.73 25.15
C GLN A 172 2.70 5.95 25.75
N GLY A 173 2.44 5.25 26.86
CA GLY A 173 1.29 5.51 27.71
C GLY A 173 1.51 6.75 28.58
N ALA A 174 0.42 7.36 29.01
CA ALA A 174 0.41 8.48 29.92
C ALA A 174 1.18 8.17 31.22
N ASN A 175 1.97 9.13 31.71
CA ASN A 175 2.73 9.00 32.93
C ASN A 175 2.55 10.22 33.84
N ARG A 176 1.82 10.06 34.94
CA ARG A 176 1.54 11.14 35.89
C ARG A 176 2.79 11.84 36.43
N ARG A 177 3.95 11.17 36.48
CA ARG A 177 5.18 11.79 37.02
C ARG A 177 5.77 12.82 36.06
N GLN A 178 5.42 12.76 34.78
CA GLN A 178 5.83 13.70 33.75
C GLN A 178 4.69 14.71 33.48
N GLN A 179 4.28 15.43 34.49
CA GLN A 179 3.06 16.24 34.58
C GLN A 179 2.89 17.34 33.51
N HIS A 180 3.82 17.51 32.60
CA HIS A 180 3.82 18.64 31.66
C HIS A 180 4.09 18.28 30.19
N ASP A 181 4.75 17.14 29.90
CA ASP A 181 5.37 16.97 28.60
C ASP A 181 4.56 16.09 27.62
N GLY A 182 3.41 15.53 28.05
CA GLY A 182 2.68 14.54 27.26
C GLY A 182 3.48 13.24 27.08
N ALA A 183 2.86 12.25 26.45
CA ALA A 183 3.55 11.00 26.09
C ALA A 183 4.22 11.13 24.73
N THR A 184 5.39 10.51 24.58
CA THR A 184 6.17 10.51 23.35
C THR A 184 5.61 9.51 22.34
N GLY A 185 5.53 9.91 21.08
CA GLY A 185 5.15 9.05 19.98
C GLY A 185 6.10 7.86 19.80
N GLY A 186 5.60 6.79 19.21
CA GLY A 186 6.38 5.59 18.92
C GLY A 186 7.54 5.86 17.95
N ASN A 187 8.60 5.09 18.07
CA ASN A 187 9.76 5.15 17.19
C ASN A 187 9.57 4.22 15.98
N PRO A 188 9.86 4.68 14.77
CA PRO A 188 9.93 3.83 13.59
C PRO A 188 11.25 3.05 13.62
N ASN A 189 11.17 1.73 13.74
CA ASN A 189 12.36 0.89 13.93
C ASN A 189 13.00 0.49 12.60
N GLN A 190 12.23 -0.07 11.67
CA GLN A 190 12.76 -0.62 10.43
C GLN A 190 11.78 -0.39 9.26
N GLY A 191 12.29 0.11 8.16
CA GLY A 191 11.55 0.42 6.93
C GLY A 191 12.26 1.48 6.11
N SER A 192 11.87 1.65 4.85
CA SER A 192 12.41 2.66 3.93
C SER A 192 11.80 4.05 4.21
N VAL A 193 10.50 4.11 4.47
CA VAL A 193 9.81 5.32 4.98
C VAL A 193 9.59 5.16 6.47
N ARG A 194 9.90 6.20 7.24
CA ARG A 194 9.86 6.17 8.71
C ARG A 194 9.15 7.41 9.25
N ILE A 195 8.02 7.21 9.91
CA ILE A 195 7.20 8.28 10.47
C ILE A 195 7.03 8.04 11.97
N TYR A 196 7.43 9.01 12.77
CA TYR A 196 7.23 8.95 14.22
C TYR A 196 5.74 9.05 14.55
N GLY A 197 5.30 8.35 15.58
CA GLY A 197 3.96 8.53 16.12
C GLY A 197 3.76 9.95 16.67
N GLY A 198 2.54 10.46 16.57
CA GLY A 198 2.20 11.75 17.17
C GLY A 198 2.31 11.70 18.70
N SER A 199 3.00 12.68 19.30
CA SER A 199 3.03 12.87 20.74
C SER A 199 1.66 13.33 21.24
N SER A 200 1.35 13.03 22.50
CA SER A 200 0.12 13.51 23.12
C SER A 200 0.34 14.85 23.82
N GLN A 201 -0.76 15.51 24.19
CA GLN A 201 -0.72 16.69 25.05
C GLN A 201 -1.04 16.29 26.49
N GLY A 202 -0.22 16.77 27.44
CA GLY A 202 -0.53 16.79 28.86
C GLY A 202 -1.23 18.09 29.24
N HIS A 203 -2.09 18.06 30.27
CA HIS A 203 -2.75 19.27 30.77
C HIS A 203 -2.70 19.34 32.29
N ARG A 204 -2.17 20.43 32.81
CA ARG A 204 -1.84 20.53 34.25
C ARG A 204 -2.94 21.05 35.17
N ASN A 205 -3.72 22.08 34.81
CA ASN A 205 -4.66 22.64 35.77
C ASN A 205 -5.60 23.70 35.15
N PRO A 206 -6.90 23.71 35.45
CA PRO A 206 -7.68 22.65 36.08
C PRO A 206 -7.61 21.39 35.20
N PRO A 207 -7.95 20.17 35.71
CA PRO A 207 -7.75 18.93 34.93
C PRO A 207 -8.46 19.05 33.59
N GLY A 208 -7.69 19.56 32.65
CA GLY A 208 -8.08 19.71 31.27
C GLY A 208 -8.09 18.34 30.60
N LEU A 209 -8.73 18.28 29.45
CA LEU A 209 -8.79 17.07 28.67
C LEU A 209 -7.62 17.07 27.70
N GLY A 210 -6.66 16.18 27.91
CA GLY A 210 -5.55 15.95 26.97
C GLY A 210 -6.01 15.17 25.76
N HIS A 211 -5.52 15.56 24.58
CA HIS A 211 -5.74 14.80 23.34
C HIS A 211 -4.67 13.72 23.19
N GLY A 212 -5.08 12.53 22.80
CA GLY A 212 -4.13 11.47 22.42
C GLY A 212 -3.31 11.85 21.19
N GLY A 213 -2.21 11.14 20.95
CA GLY A 213 -1.42 11.32 19.74
C GLY A 213 -2.16 10.83 18.50
N CYS A 214 -2.05 11.58 17.40
CA CYS A 214 -2.59 11.18 16.10
C CYS A 214 -1.66 10.16 15.43
N SER A 215 -2.23 9.12 14.82
CA SER A 215 -1.49 8.12 14.05
C SER A 215 -1.43 8.50 12.57
N TYR A 216 -0.66 7.72 11.81
CA TYR A 216 -0.64 7.83 10.34
C TYR A 216 -2.05 7.70 9.71
N TRP A 217 -2.92 6.87 10.28
CA TRP A 217 -4.25 6.58 9.75
C TRP A 217 -5.33 7.59 10.14
N GLY A 218 -5.01 8.55 10.97
CA GLY A 218 -5.96 9.57 11.39
C GLY A 218 -5.86 10.01 12.84
N GLY A 219 -6.87 10.74 13.26
CA GLY A 219 -6.91 11.41 14.56
C GLY A 219 -7.03 10.47 15.76
N SER A 220 -6.66 11.02 16.91
CA SER A 220 -6.84 10.41 18.22
C SER A 220 -8.30 10.42 18.66
N SER A 221 -8.58 9.70 19.73
CA SER A 221 -9.90 9.81 20.39
C SER A 221 -10.13 11.25 20.88
N PRO A 222 -11.26 11.85 20.54
CA PRO A 222 -11.60 13.18 21.06
C PRO A 222 -11.86 13.09 22.55
N THR A 223 -11.56 14.19 23.24
CA THR A 223 -11.93 14.36 24.65
C THR A 223 -13.37 14.84 24.77
N SER A 224 -14.15 14.26 25.66
CA SER A 224 -15.51 14.73 25.90
C SER A 224 -15.62 15.45 27.26
N HIS A 225 -16.15 16.66 27.26
CA HIS A 225 -16.45 17.41 28.49
C HIS A 225 -17.65 16.87 29.28
N ARG A 226 -18.41 15.94 28.69
CA ARG A 226 -19.66 15.45 29.27
C ARG A 226 -19.63 13.94 29.38
N GLN A 227 -19.59 13.46 30.64
CA GLN A 227 -19.97 12.14 31.12
C GLN A 227 -19.00 10.94 30.94
N GLN A 228 -18.86 10.29 32.05
CA GLN A 228 -18.10 9.09 32.42
C GLN A 228 -18.23 7.88 31.47
N GLN A 229 -19.33 7.75 30.75
CA GLN A 229 -19.61 6.60 29.89
C GLN A 229 -18.95 6.67 28.51
N TRP A 230 -18.42 7.83 28.12
CA TRP A 230 -17.93 8.07 26.75
C TRP A 230 -16.48 7.65 26.52
N ALA A 231 -15.63 7.67 27.54
CA ALA A 231 -14.23 7.27 27.37
C ALA A 231 -14.09 5.79 26.94
N GLN A 232 -15.00 4.92 27.36
CA GLN A 232 -15.00 3.54 26.92
C GLN A 232 -15.65 3.34 25.53
N ARG A 233 -16.59 4.21 25.15
CA ARG A 233 -17.26 4.12 23.83
C ARG A 233 -16.44 4.69 22.68
N HIS A 234 -15.52 5.60 22.95
CA HIS A 234 -14.70 6.23 21.89
C HIS A 234 -13.58 5.35 21.32
N ARG A 235 -13.40 4.14 21.83
CA ARG A 235 -12.53 3.12 21.17
C ARG A 235 -12.92 2.87 19.71
N ALA A 236 -14.20 3.00 19.39
CA ALA A 236 -14.71 2.65 18.06
C ALA A 236 -14.33 3.66 16.96
N HIS A 237 -13.94 4.88 17.34
CA HIS A 237 -13.68 5.98 16.40
C HIS A 237 -12.21 6.39 16.28
N ALA A 238 -11.30 5.81 17.08
CA ALA A 238 -9.88 6.09 16.95
C ALA A 238 -9.26 5.29 15.80
N ALA A 239 -8.39 5.94 15.03
CA ALA A 239 -7.63 5.30 13.98
C ALA A 239 -6.67 4.24 14.55
N TYR A 240 -6.28 3.25 13.75
CA TYR A 240 -5.26 2.27 14.13
C TYR A 240 -3.98 2.98 14.59
N GLY A 241 -3.39 2.50 15.68
CA GLY A 241 -2.19 3.09 16.27
C GLY A 241 -2.39 4.42 16.99
N ALA A 242 -3.59 4.98 17.04
CA ALA A 242 -3.85 6.24 17.74
C ALA A 242 -3.70 6.11 19.26
N GLY A 243 -3.15 7.15 19.88
CA GLY A 243 -3.06 7.28 21.33
C GLY A 243 -4.41 7.59 21.96
N ALA A 244 -4.56 7.20 23.21
CA ALA A 244 -5.80 7.39 23.95
C ALA A 244 -5.92 8.80 24.57
N ALA A 245 -7.13 9.28 24.64
CA ALA A 245 -7.44 10.48 25.41
C ALA A 245 -7.38 10.22 26.93
N SER A 246 -7.16 11.29 27.69
CA SER A 246 -7.23 11.26 29.16
C SER A 246 -8.66 11.11 29.66
N GLY A 247 -8.82 10.57 30.87
CA GLY A 247 -10.04 10.67 31.67
C GLY A 247 -10.12 11.99 32.44
N LYS A 248 -11.29 12.33 32.95
CA LYS A 248 -11.56 13.50 33.80
C LYS A 248 -11.90 13.04 35.22
N ASN A 249 -11.56 13.86 36.22
CA ASN A 249 -12.01 13.68 37.62
C ASN A 249 -11.60 12.29 38.20
N ARG A 250 -10.39 11.82 37.95
CA ARG A 250 -9.86 10.55 38.43
C ARG A 250 -10.48 9.29 37.79
N GLU A 251 -11.29 9.46 36.77
CA GLU A 251 -11.81 8.33 36.02
C GLU A 251 -10.72 7.70 35.16
N ARG A 252 -10.95 6.47 34.74
CA ARG A 252 -9.98 5.75 33.89
C ARG A 252 -9.80 6.45 32.54
N GLY A 253 -8.55 6.69 32.14
CA GLY A 253 -8.20 7.10 30.80
C GLY A 253 -8.55 6.02 29.77
N GLY A 254 -8.66 6.39 28.51
CA GLY A 254 -8.93 5.47 27.42
C GLY A 254 -7.80 4.49 27.18
N ASP A 255 -8.09 3.37 26.49
CA ASP A 255 -7.06 2.48 25.97
C ASP A 255 -6.60 2.97 24.59
N GLY A 256 -5.31 2.87 24.31
CA GLY A 256 -4.74 3.12 23.00
C GLY A 256 -5.29 2.12 21.97
N ARG A 257 -5.24 2.51 20.71
CA ARG A 257 -5.70 1.65 19.63
C ARG A 257 -4.59 0.71 19.18
N GLN A 258 -4.92 -0.52 18.86
CA GLN A 258 -3.97 -1.48 18.29
C GLN A 258 -3.37 -0.97 16.98
N GLY A 259 -2.20 -1.49 16.61
CA GLY A 259 -1.57 -1.28 15.33
C GLY A 259 -2.29 -2.00 14.19
N ILE A 260 -1.70 -1.89 13.00
CA ILE A 260 -2.18 -2.57 11.79
C ILE A 260 -1.00 -2.82 10.86
N ILE A 261 -1.09 -3.89 10.07
CA ILE A 261 -0.18 -4.15 8.96
C ILE A 261 -1.00 -4.32 7.69
N VAL A 262 -0.60 -3.63 6.63
CA VAL A 262 -1.20 -3.72 5.29
C VAL A 262 -0.11 -4.15 4.31
N VAL A 263 -0.41 -5.12 3.47
CA VAL A 263 0.50 -5.68 2.47
C VAL A 263 -0.16 -5.57 1.10
N TYR A 264 0.44 -4.82 0.21
CA TYR A 264 0.08 -4.75 -1.20
C TYR A 264 0.96 -5.73 -1.97
N GLU A 265 0.38 -6.59 -2.78
CA GLU A 265 1.03 -7.73 -3.41
C GLU A 265 1.10 -7.55 -4.93
N PHE A 266 2.31 -7.71 -5.52
CA PHE A 266 2.59 -7.47 -6.94
C PHE A 266 3.20 -8.73 -7.57
N ILE A 267 2.69 -9.11 -8.75
CA ILE A 267 3.15 -10.26 -9.54
C ILE A 267 4.37 -9.90 -10.40
#